data_0313fcd7adbdb542c25a95c5822d39cf
#
_entry.id   0313fcd7adbdb542c25a95c5822d39cf
#
_cell.length_a   1.000
_cell.length_b   1.000
_cell.length_c   1.000
_cell.angle_alpha   90.00
_cell.angle_beta   90.00
_cell.angle_gamma   90.00
#
_symmetry.space_group_name_H-M   'P 1'
#
loop_
_entity.id
_entity.type
_entity.pdbx_description
1 polymer ?
#
loop_
_entity_poly.entity_id
_entity_poly.type
_entity_poly.pdbx_seq_one_letter_code
_entity_poly.pdbx_strand_id
1 'polypeptide(L)'
;MKILNFGSLNLDNVYQVPHFLQAGETMAALSEAVHPGGKGLNQSLALARAGAEVYHAGVVGNGSELLTNLLKENGVHDDYLLHCDCTQGSTMIQVSPKGENCILLFGQSNHAITKAQVEATIAAFAPGDYLVLQNEVSCLPEMVEAGARRGLHVVLNPSPFDDSLRSLDYNQIRWIFINEVEGHQMTGETAPDAILSALRAKYPALCVVLTLGSAGSICCTPEKTVHQPIFRVQAVDTTAAGDTFTGYFLAALTQGLPLETCMARAAAASAISVTRQGAAPSIPRAEEVDAMLRRA
;
A
#
# COMPACT_ATOMS: atom_id res chain seq x y z
N MET A 1 -13.26 12.39 -8.69
CA MET A 1 -11.79 12.28 -8.81
C MET A 1 -11.46 10.82 -8.93
N LYS A 2 -10.74 10.44 -9.96
CA LYS A 2 -10.31 9.07 -10.20
C LYS A 2 -9.03 8.79 -9.43
N ILE A 3 -8.83 7.52 -9.07
CA ILE A 3 -7.59 7.06 -8.45
C ILE A 3 -6.94 6.04 -9.37
N LEU A 4 -5.77 6.38 -9.92
CA LEU A 4 -4.88 5.44 -10.60
C LEU A 4 -3.94 4.85 -9.55
N ASN A 5 -4.03 3.54 -9.29
CA ASN A 5 -3.05 2.82 -8.52
C ASN A 5 -2.11 2.07 -9.47
N PHE A 6 -0.88 2.55 -9.61
CA PHE A 6 0.14 1.90 -10.43
C PHE A 6 1.01 1.06 -9.51
N GLY A 7 0.71 -0.24 -9.40
CA GLY A 7 1.26 -1.03 -8.32
C GLY A 7 1.41 -2.52 -8.62
N SER A 8 1.96 -3.21 -7.65
CA SER A 8 2.28 -4.63 -7.70
C SER A 8 1.06 -5.53 -7.57
N LEU A 9 1.14 -6.67 -8.25
CA LEU A 9 0.25 -7.82 -8.11
C LEU A 9 1.11 -9.05 -7.85
N ASN A 10 0.94 -9.73 -6.71
CA ASN A 10 1.76 -10.87 -6.32
C ASN A 10 0.92 -12.10 -5.99
N LEU A 11 1.45 -13.28 -6.31
CA LEU A 11 1.01 -14.54 -5.73
C LEU A 11 1.85 -14.81 -4.47
N ASP A 12 1.22 -14.73 -3.31
CA ASP A 12 1.88 -14.98 -2.03
C ASP A 12 1.87 -16.47 -1.70
N ASN A 13 3.02 -17.14 -1.87
CA ASN A 13 3.20 -18.55 -1.53
C ASN A 13 3.57 -18.63 -0.05
N VAL A 14 2.62 -19.01 0.78
CA VAL A 14 2.75 -19.06 2.25
C VAL A 14 3.04 -20.48 2.71
N TYR A 15 4.17 -20.67 3.37
CA TYR A 15 4.62 -21.94 3.93
C TYR A 15 4.59 -21.87 5.45
N GLN A 16 3.78 -22.73 6.10
CA GLN A 16 3.87 -22.92 7.53
C GLN A 16 5.10 -23.79 7.80
N VAL A 17 6.01 -23.30 8.64
CA VAL A 17 7.29 -23.96 8.92
C VAL A 17 7.48 -24.15 10.43
N PRO A 18 8.17 -25.23 10.90
CA PRO A 18 8.50 -25.41 12.31
C PRO A 18 9.39 -24.28 12.86
N HIS A 19 10.30 -23.77 12.03
CA HIS A 19 11.20 -22.64 12.27
C HIS A 19 11.65 -22.07 10.93
N PHE A 20 12.26 -20.90 10.91
CA PHE A 20 12.81 -20.33 9.65
C PHE A 20 14.01 -21.13 9.16
N LEU A 21 14.03 -21.43 7.86
CA LEU A 21 15.09 -22.19 7.19
C LEU A 21 16.46 -21.55 7.42
N GLN A 22 17.44 -22.35 7.78
CA GLN A 22 18.81 -21.90 7.99
C GLN A 22 19.74 -22.32 6.85
N ALA A 23 20.90 -21.67 6.75
CA ALA A 23 21.88 -22.00 5.71
C ALA A 23 22.34 -23.47 5.83
N GLY A 24 22.26 -24.22 4.72
CA GLY A 24 22.62 -25.63 4.66
C GLY A 24 21.54 -26.61 5.13
N GLU A 25 20.37 -26.12 5.55
CA GLU A 25 19.26 -26.96 5.99
C GLU A 25 18.31 -27.30 4.83
N THR A 26 17.73 -28.51 4.90
CA THR A 26 16.56 -28.90 4.10
C THR A 26 15.44 -29.28 5.06
N MET A 27 14.29 -28.62 4.93
CA MET A 27 13.16 -28.79 5.83
C MET A 27 11.87 -29.00 5.04
N ALA A 28 11.00 -29.89 5.52
CA ALA A 28 9.64 -30.00 5.01
C ALA A 28 8.75 -28.95 5.64
N ALA A 29 8.01 -28.21 4.80
CA ALA A 29 6.95 -27.33 5.28
C ALA A 29 5.77 -28.15 5.85
N LEU A 30 5.06 -27.60 6.82
CA LEU A 30 3.88 -28.21 7.45
C LEU A 30 2.65 -28.08 6.54
N SER A 31 2.54 -26.97 5.82
CA SER A 31 1.50 -26.71 4.82
C SER A 31 1.95 -25.64 3.85
N GLU A 32 1.28 -25.58 2.70
CA GLU A 32 1.43 -24.55 1.68
C GLU A 32 0.06 -23.98 1.31
N ALA A 33 -0.01 -22.69 1.04
CA ALA A 33 -1.17 -22.02 0.50
C ALA A 33 -0.74 -20.86 -0.41
N VAL A 34 -1.49 -20.62 -1.49
CA VAL A 34 -1.28 -19.47 -2.39
C VAL A 34 -2.39 -18.46 -2.16
N HIS A 35 -2.01 -17.22 -1.87
CA HIS A 35 -2.93 -16.13 -1.62
C HIS A 35 -2.68 -14.96 -2.59
N PRO A 36 -3.73 -14.18 -2.94
CA PRO A 36 -3.54 -12.93 -3.64
C PRO A 36 -2.89 -11.90 -2.72
N GLY A 37 -1.84 -11.24 -3.21
CA GLY A 37 -1.07 -10.26 -2.45
C GLY A 37 -0.43 -9.20 -3.33
N GLY A 38 0.52 -8.48 -2.76
CA GLY A 38 1.14 -7.28 -3.31
C GLY A 38 0.49 -6.00 -2.79
N LYS A 39 1.31 -5.00 -2.47
CA LYS A 39 0.81 -3.72 -1.92
C LYS A 39 -0.14 -3.02 -2.88
N GLY A 40 0.17 -3.06 -4.19
CA GLY A 40 -0.69 -2.50 -5.22
C GLY A 40 -2.07 -3.13 -5.22
N LEU A 41 -2.16 -4.47 -5.17
CA LEU A 41 -3.45 -5.18 -5.06
C LEU A 41 -4.20 -4.76 -3.80
N ASN A 42 -3.55 -4.86 -2.64
CA ASN A 42 -4.17 -4.58 -1.35
C ASN A 42 -4.73 -3.15 -1.28
N GLN A 43 -3.95 -2.17 -1.74
CA GLN A 43 -4.38 -0.76 -1.77
C GLN A 43 -5.52 -0.53 -2.76
N SER A 44 -5.51 -1.17 -3.94
CA SER A 44 -6.63 -1.09 -4.90
C SER A 44 -7.92 -1.66 -4.30
N LEU A 45 -7.83 -2.80 -3.63
CA LEU A 45 -8.99 -3.42 -2.98
C LEU A 45 -9.51 -2.54 -1.83
N ALA A 46 -8.61 -1.98 -1.02
CA ALA A 46 -8.98 -1.10 0.08
C ALA A 46 -9.69 0.17 -0.41
N LEU A 47 -9.16 0.81 -1.46
CA LEU A 47 -9.76 1.96 -2.12
C LEU A 47 -11.16 1.65 -2.67
N ALA A 48 -11.29 0.54 -3.41
CA ALA A 48 -12.57 0.14 -4.02
C ALA A 48 -13.62 -0.22 -2.96
N ARG A 49 -13.24 -1.00 -1.93
CA ARG A 49 -14.12 -1.36 -0.81
C ARG A 49 -14.52 -0.15 0.04
N ALA A 50 -13.72 0.90 0.05
CA ALA A 50 -14.05 2.19 0.67
C ALA A 50 -14.93 3.09 -0.22
N GLY A 51 -15.29 2.66 -1.44
CA GLY A 51 -16.18 3.35 -2.35
C GLY A 51 -15.52 4.34 -3.32
N ALA A 52 -14.22 4.26 -3.54
CA ALA A 52 -13.53 5.07 -4.54
C ALA A 52 -13.63 4.48 -5.96
N GLU A 53 -13.57 5.33 -6.99
CA GLU A 53 -13.40 4.93 -8.40
C GLU A 53 -11.92 4.65 -8.67
N VAL A 54 -11.54 3.37 -8.77
CA VAL A 54 -10.15 2.91 -8.82
C VAL A 54 -9.82 2.26 -10.14
N TYR A 55 -8.71 2.67 -10.72
CA TYR A 55 -8.06 2.06 -11.88
C TYR A 55 -6.74 1.44 -11.42
N HIS A 56 -6.55 0.15 -11.67
CA HIS A 56 -5.26 -0.50 -11.42
C HIS A 56 -4.44 -0.58 -12.70
N ALA A 57 -3.20 -0.11 -12.63
CA ALA A 57 -2.22 -0.25 -13.70
C ALA A 57 -1.02 -1.06 -13.25
N GLY A 58 -0.44 -1.79 -14.17
CA GLY A 58 0.72 -2.64 -13.92
C GLY A 58 0.95 -3.62 -15.05
N VAL A 59 1.75 -4.64 -14.77
CA VAL A 59 1.97 -5.76 -15.68
C VAL A 59 1.72 -7.06 -14.94
N VAL A 60 0.93 -7.94 -15.54
CA VAL A 60 0.67 -9.30 -15.05
C VAL A 60 1.31 -10.34 -15.96
N GLY A 61 1.76 -11.42 -15.35
CA GLY A 61 2.36 -12.55 -16.03
C GLY A 61 1.43 -13.75 -16.12
N ASN A 62 2.00 -14.89 -16.50
CA ASN A 62 1.28 -16.17 -16.57
C ASN A 62 0.80 -16.62 -15.18
N GLY A 63 -0.45 -17.08 -15.07
CA GLY A 63 -1.06 -17.52 -13.81
C GLY A 63 -1.64 -16.40 -12.96
N SER A 64 -1.90 -15.22 -13.54
CA SER A 64 -2.42 -14.05 -12.85
C SER A 64 -3.93 -14.03 -12.61
N GLU A 65 -4.68 -15.05 -13.03
CA GLU A 65 -6.14 -15.08 -13.04
C GLU A 65 -6.74 -14.85 -11.64
N LEU A 66 -6.12 -15.40 -10.60
CA LEU A 66 -6.53 -15.16 -9.21
C LEU A 66 -6.54 -13.67 -8.85
N LEU A 67 -5.53 -12.93 -9.32
CA LEU A 67 -5.33 -11.50 -9.02
C LEU A 67 -6.28 -10.63 -9.83
N THR A 68 -6.36 -10.87 -11.15
CA THR A 68 -7.21 -10.08 -12.06
C THR A 68 -8.70 -10.29 -11.79
N ASN A 69 -9.12 -11.52 -11.47
CA ASN A 69 -10.51 -11.80 -11.07
C ASN A 69 -10.87 -11.08 -9.78
N LEU A 70 -9.96 -11.08 -8.79
CA LEU A 70 -10.21 -10.40 -7.52
C LEU A 70 -10.35 -8.88 -7.68
N LEU A 71 -9.58 -8.25 -8.56
CA LEU A 71 -9.75 -6.83 -8.91
C LEU A 71 -11.15 -6.57 -9.47
N LYS A 72 -11.58 -7.36 -10.47
CA LYS A 72 -12.89 -7.25 -11.12
C LYS A 72 -14.05 -7.45 -10.16
N GLU A 73 -13.98 -8.48 -9.30
CA GLU A 73 -14.99 -8.80 -8.28
C GLU A 73 -15.18 -7.66 -7.27
N ASN A 74 -14.15 -6.83 -7.07
CA ASN A 74 -14.21 -5.66 -6.20
C ASN A 74 -14.48 -4.34 -6.97
N GLY A 75 -14.78 -4.40 -8.27
CA GLY A 75 -15.12 -3.22 -9.07
C GLY A 75 -13.92 -2.32 -9.39
N VAL A 76 -12.71 -2.84 -9.32
CA VAL A 76 -11.50 -2.13 -9.76
C VAL A 76 -11.40 -2.25 -11.28
N HIS A 77 -11.21 -1.12 -11.95
CA HIS A 77 -10.97 -1.07 -13.39
C HIS A 77 -9.55 -1.57 -13.70
N ASP A 78 -9.45 -2.55 -14.60
CA ASP A 78 -8.18 -3.19 -15.01
C ASP A 78 -7.74 -2.85 -16.44
N ASP A 79 -8.33 -1.82 -17.04
CA ASP A 79 -8.07 -1.38 -18.42
C ASP A 79 -6.60 -1.05 -18.70
N TYR A 80 -5.82 -0.74 -17.67
CA TYR A 80 -4.39 -0.40 -17.75
C TYR A 80 -3.45 -1.51 -17.29
N LEU A 81 -3.97 -2.73 -17.08
CA LEU A 81 -3.14 -3.92 -16.88
C LEU A 81 -2.66 -4.45 -18.23
N LEU A 82 -1.35 -4.57 -18.39
CA LEU A 82 -0.74 -5.24 -19.53
C LEU A 82 -0.37 -6.67 -19.17
N HIS A 83 -0.47 -7.57 -20.15
CA HIS A 83 -0.03 -8.96 -20.02
C HIS A 83 1.33 -9.14 -20.67
N CYS A 84 2.28 -9.81 -19.99
CA CYS A 84 3.54 -10.26 -20.57
C CYS A 84 3.62 -11.80 -20.59
N ASP A 85 4.38 -12.34 -21.53
CA ASP A 85 4.77 -13.75 -21.50
C ASP A 85 5.95 -13.94 -20.55
N CYS A 86 5.67 -13.74 -19.27
CA CYS A 86 6.65 -13.81 -18.20
C CYS A 86 6.02 -14.41 -16.94
N THR A 87 6.83 -14.76 -15.94
CA THR A 87 6.34 -15.27 -14.66
C THR A 87 5.62 -14.15 -13.88
N GLN A 88 4.50 -14.48 -13.25
CA GLN A 88 3.79 -13.57 -12.36
C GLN A 88 4.64 -13.20 -11.15
N GLY A 89 4.59 -11.92 -10.73
CA GLY A 89 5.19 -11.46 -9.48
C GLY A 89 4.72 -12.32 -8.30
N SER A 90 5.63 -12.70 -7.42
CA SER A 90 5.32 -13.62 -6.33
C SER A 90 6.17 -13.37 -5.10
N THR A 91 5.72 -13.88 -3.96
CA THR A 91 6.49 -13.96 -2.73
C THR A 91 6.63 -15.42 -2.29
N MET A 92 7.68 -15.67 -1.51
CA MET A 92 7.80 -16.85 -0.67
C MET A 92 7.78 -16.40 0.79
N ILE A 93 6.77 -16.81 1.53
CA ILE A 93 6.53 -16.38 2.92
C ILE A 93 6.64 -17.59 3.82
N GLN A 94 7.62 -17.62 4.70
CA GLN A 94 7.70 -18.57 5.80
C GLN A 94 6.97 -18.00 7.01
N VAL A 95 6.11 -18.80 7.64
CA VAL A 95 5.40 -18.42 8.86
C VAL A 95 5.73 -19.42 9.97
N SER A 96 6.29 -18.93 11.06
CA SER A 96 6.63 -19.72 12.25
C SER A 96 5.40 -20.02 13.12
N PRO A 97 5.47 -21.00 14.07
CA PRO A 97 4.38 -21.26 15.01
C PRO A 97 4.04 -20.09 15.92
N LYS A 98 4.92 -19.09 16.02
CA LYS A 98 4.70 -17.84 16.77
C LYS A 98 3.99 -16.77 15.95
N GLY A 99 3.71 -17.04 14.65
CA GLY A 99 3.12 -16.05 13.73
C GLY A 99 4.14 -15.05 13.16
N GLU A 100 5.44 -15.22 13.42
CA GLU A 100 6.49 -14.43 12.80
C GLU A 100 6.63 -14.84 11.33
N ASN A 101 7.03 -13.91 10.45
CA ASN A 101 7.22 -14.19 9.03
C ASN A 101 8.60 -13.77 8.52
N CYS A 102 9.04 -14.45 7.46
CA CYS A 102 10.18 -14.12 6.62
C CYS A 102 9.71 -14.12 5.17
N ILE A 103 9.98 -13.05 4.44
CA ILE A 103 9.44 -12.84 3.08
C ILE A 103 10.57 -12.66 2.08
N LEU A 104 10.54 -13.45 1.00
CA LEU A 104 11.30 -13.22 -0.22
C LEU A 104 10.36 -12.71 -1.30
N LEU A 105 10.68 -11.58 -1.91
CA LEU A 105 9.90 -10.97 -2.98
C LEU A 105 10.60 -11.22 -4.33
N PHE A 106 9.83 -11.68 -5.31
CA PHE A 106 10.23 -11.80 -6.71
C PHE A 106 9.35 -10.87 -7.56
N GLY A 107 9.90 -9.76 -8.02
CA GLY A 107 9.16 -8.74 -8.78
C GLY A 107 8.60 -9.24 -10.12
N GLN A 108 9.40 -10.02 -10.91
CA GLN A 108 8.96 -10.65 -12.16
C GLN A 108 8.15 -9.69 -13.05
N SER A 109 6.85 -10.01 -13.31
CA SER A 109 5.95 -9.16 -14.10
C SER A 109 5.87 -7.71 -13.59
N ASN A 110 5.95 -7.47 -12.27
CA ASN A 110 5.95 -6.13 -11.69
C ASN A 110 7.16 -5.29 -12.14
N HIS A 111 8.25 -5.92 -12.54
CA HIS A 111 9.43 -5.27 -13.08
C HIS A 111 9.46 -5.17 -14.61
N ALA A 112 8.40 -5.61 -15.29
CA ALA A 112 8.25 -5.51 -16.74
C ALA A 112 7.57 -4.19 -17.20
N ILE A 113 7.23 -3.31 -16.28
CA ILE A 113 6.67 -1.99 -16.58
C ILE A 113 7.70 -1.15 -17.33
N THR A 114 7.27 -0.52 -18.41
CA THR A 114 8.11 0.34 -19.26
C THR A 114 7.74 1.81 -19.14
N LYS A 115 8.68 2.70 -19.45
CA LYS A 115 8.43 4.15 -19.51
C LYS A 115 7.30 4.49 -20.48
N ALA A 116 7.21 3.80 -21.61
CA ALA A 116 6.14 4.01 -22.61
C ALA A 116 4.76 3.67 -22.02
N GLN A 117 4.64 2.60 -21.25
CA GLN A 117 3.41 2.26 -20.53
C GLN A 117 3.05 3.33 -19.50
N VAL A 118 4.04 3.79 -18.71
CA VAL A 118 3.85 4.86 -17.70
C VAL A 118 3.26 6.12 -18.37
N GLU A 119 3.89 6.60 -19.42
CA GLU A 119 3.44 7.80 -20.14
C GLU A 119 2.04 7.64 -20.74
N ALA A 120 1.78 6.52 -21.42
CA ALA A 120 0.48 6.26 -22.04
C ALA A 120 -0.64 6.16 -20.99
N THR A 121 -0.37 5.47 -19.87
CA THR A 121 -1.36 5.29 -18.79
C THR A 121 -1.67 6.61 -18.10
N ILE A 122 -0.63 7.36 -17.68
CA ILE A 122 -0.81 8.62 -16.95
C ILE A 122 -1.48 9.69 -17.82
N ALA A 123 -1.24 9.69 -19.13
CA ALA A 123 -1.88 10.62 -20.07
C ALA A 123 -3.41 10.48 -20.11
N ALA A 124 -3.97 9.33 -19.75
CA ALA A 124 -5.42 9.07 -19.73
C ALA A 124 -6.15 9.71 -18.53
N PHE A 125 -5.40 10.18 -17.52
CA PHE A 125 -5.95 10.80 -16.31
C PHE A 125 -5.89 12.32 -16.38
N ALA A 126 -6.79 12.99 -15.66
CA ALA A 126 -6.91 14.45 -15.66
C ALA A 126 -6.12 15.08 -14.50
N PRO A 127 -5.66 16.35 -14.64
CA PRO A 127 -5.13 17.08 -13.49
C PRO A 127 -6.11 17.08 -12.32
N GLY A 128 -5.59 16.84 -11.12
CA GLY A 128 -6.38 16.68 -9.89
C GLY A 128 -6.81 15.25 -9.57
N ASP A 129 -6.67 14.28 -10.49
CA ASP A 129 -6.80 12.87 -10.15
C ASP A 129 -5.61 12.41 -9.28
N TYR A 130 -5.73 11.25 -8.65
CA TYR A 130 -4.71 10.70 -7.76
C TYR A 130 -3.89 9.62 -8.46
N LEU A 131 -2.58 9.61 -8.22
CA LEU A 131 -1.66 8.54 -8.61
C LEU A 131 -1.06 7.92 -7.35
N VAL A 132 -1.42 6.68 -7.07
CA VAL A 132 -0.97 5.92 -5.90
C VAL A 132 0.13 4.96 -6.31
N LEU A 133 1.25 4.99 -5.59
CA LEU A 133 2.48 4.28 -5.91
C LEU A 133 3.04 3.56 -4.68
N GLN A 134 3.71 2.42 -4.91
CA GLN A 134 4.48 1.67 -3.91
C GLN A 134 5.84 1.30 -4.50
N ASN A 135 6.81 0.91 -3.64
CA ASN A 135 8.15 0.55 -4.11
C ASN A 135 8.29 -0.96 -4.39
N GLU A 136 7.35 -1.51 -5.16
CA GLU A 136 7.37 -2.93 -5.57
C GLU A 136 7.36 -3.12 -7.09
N VAL A 137 7.48 -2.02 -7.84
CA VAL A 137 7.38 -2.03 -9.32
C VAL A 137 8.55 -1.28 -9.95
N SER A 138 8.85 -1.57 -11.22
CA SER A 138 9.83 -0.79 -11.99
C SER A 138 9.29 0.59 -12.38
N CYS A 139 10.18 1.48 -12.81
CA CYS A 139 9.86 2.83 -13.31
C CYS A 139 9.20 3.76 -12.28
N LEU A 140 9.42 3.56 -10.98
CA LEU A 140 8.84 4.43 -9.94
C LEU A 140 9.24 5.91 -10.09
N PRO A 141 10.52 6.27 -10.36
CA PRO A 141 10.90 7.65 -10.60
C PRO A 141 10.15 8.28 -11.79
N GLU A 142 10.02 7.54 -12.88
CA GLU A 142 9.30 7.98 -14.08
C GLU A 142 7.80 8.18 -13.81
N MET A 143 7.20 7.34 -12.96
CA MET A 143 5.79 7.49 -12.55
C MET A 143 5.60 8.77 -11.72
N VAL A 144 6.51 9.06 -10.78
CA VAL A 144 6.47 10.28 -9.97
C VAL A 144 6.59 11.51 -10.86
N GLU A 145 7.58 11.54 -11.76
CA GLU A 145 7.81 12.64 -12.68
C GLU A 145 6.64 12.86 -13.64
N ALA A 146 6.15 11.79 -14.28
CA ALA A 146 5.03 11.87 -15.23
C ALA A 146 3.74 12.29 -14.53
N GLY A 147 3.46 11.76 -13.33
CA GLY A 147 2.30 12.12 -12.52
C GLY A 147 2.30 13.59 -12.13
N ALA A 148 3.42 14.09 -11.61
CA ALA A 148 3.59 15.49 -11.25
C ALA A 148 3.46 16.41 -12.48
N ARG A 149 4.11 16.08 -13.59
CA ARG A 149 4.01 16.82 -14.85
C ARG A 149 2.58 16.86 -15.39
N ARG A 150 1.80 15.79 -15.20
CA ARG A 150 0.40 15.71 -15.60
C ARG A 150 -0.55 16.49 -14.67
N GLY A 151 -0.07 16.90 -13.50
CA GLY A 151 -0.85 17.58 -12.46
C GLY A 151 -1.69 16.64 -11.61
N LEU A 152 -1.28 15.37 -11.50
CA LEU A 152 -1.89 14.40 -10.59
C LEU A 152 -1.41 14.64 -9.14
N HIS A 153 -2.25 14.28 -8.19
CA HIS A 153 -1.83 14.20 -6.79
C HIS A 153 -1.05 12.90 -6.57
N VAL A 154 0.28 12.98 -6.65
CA VAL A 154 1.16 11.81 -6.44
C VAL A 154 1.15 11.43 -4.97
N VAL A 155 0.84 10.16 -4.70
CA VAL A 155 0.80 9.51 -3.40
C VAL A 155 1.81 8.39 -3.39
N LEU A 156 2.70 8.35 -2.40
CA LEU A 156 3.70 7.30 -2.27
C LEU A 156 3.58 6.57 -0.92
N ASN A 157 3.52 5.25 -0.98
CA ASN A 157 3.90 4.37 0.12
C ASN A 157 5.28 3.79 -0.20
N PRO A 158 6.37 4.26 0.44
CA PRO A 158 7.75 3.91 0.05
C PRO A 158 8.19 2.52 0.53
N SER A 159 7.26 1.62 0.75
CA SER A 159 7.55 0.27 1.26
C SER A 159 7.65 -0.76 0.11
N PRO A 160 8.64 -1.66 0.17
CA PRO A 160 9.80 -1.66 1.07
C PRO A 160 10.77 -0.51 0.77
N PHE A 161 11.29 0.14 1.82
CA PHE A 161 12.24 1.24 1.63
C PHE A 161 13.62 0.70 1.26
N ASP A 162 14.21 1.23 0.19
CA ASP A 162 15.57 0.95 -0.23
C ASP A 162 16.31 2.22 -0.68
N ASP A 163 17.59 2.09 -1.02
CA ASP A 163 18.45 3.23 -1.38
C ASP A 163 18.03 3.93 -2.69
N SER A 164 17.30 3.27 -3.59
CA SER A 164 16.82 3.88 -4.84
C SER A 164 15.86 5.03 -4.56
N LEU A 165 15.07 4.94 -3.49
CA LEU A 165 14.12 5.96 -3.06
C LEU A 165 14.80 7.26 -2.56
N ARG A 166 16.08 7.21 -2.18
CA ARG A 166 16.82 8.40 -1.75
C ARG A 166 17.02 9.42 -2.86
N SER A 167 16.97 8.97 -4.12
CA SER A 167 17.13 9.80 -5.31
C SER A 167 15.83 10.42 -5.84
N LEU A 168 14.66 10.04 -5.29
CA LEU A 168 13.38 10.61 -5.70
C LEU A 168 13.26 12.09 -5.34
N ASP A 169 12.63 12.85 -6.21
CA ASP A 169 12.25 14.24 -5.89
C ASP A 169 10.93 14.26 -5.11
N TYR A 170 11.01 14.24 -3.79
CA TYR A 170 9.86 14.27 -2.90
C TYR A 170 9.03 15.58 -2.99
N ASN A 171 9.53 16.64 -3.63
CA ASN A 171 8.72 17.84 -3.89
C ASN A 171 7.63 17.59 -4.95
N GLN A 172 7.74 16.53 -5.72
CA GLN A 172 6.73 16.09 -6.69
C GLN A 172 5.65 15.19 -6.06
N ILE A 173 5.81 14.81 -4.79
CA ILE A 173 4.90 13.94 -4.06
C ILE A 173 4.01 14.81 -3.18
N ARG A 174 2.69 14.62 -3.31
CA ARG A 174 1.72 15.35 -2.49
C ARG A 174 1.49 14.68 -1.14
N TRP A 175 1.41 13.33 -1.12
CA TRP A 175 1.15 12.54 0.08
C TRP A 175 2.16 11.41 0.21
N ILE A 176 2.65 11.19 1.43
CA ILE A 176 3.45 10.01 1.74
C ILE A 176 2.86 9.29 2.94
N PHE A 177 2.79 7.95 2.84
CA PHE A 177 2.34 7.05 3.90
C PHE A 177 3.52 6.22 4.37
N ILE A 178 3.95 6.41 5.60
CA ILE A 178 5.12 5.76 6.19
C ILE A 178 4.80 5.21 7.57
N ASN A 179 5.56 4.20 7.99
CA ASN A 179 5.63 3.75 9.38
C ASN A 179 6.90 4.29 10.06
N GLU A 180 7.10 3.94 11.33
CA GLU A 180 8.27 4.39 12.11
C GLU A 180 9.60 3.92 11.51
N VAL A 181 9.63 2.71 10.93
CA VAL A 181 10.85 2.13 10.31
C VAL A 181 11.22 2.93 9.05
N GLU A 182 10.26 3.16 8.18
CA GLU A 182 10.44 3.94 6.94
C GLU A 182 10.77 5.41 7.27
N GLY A 183 10.10 5.98 8.27
CA GLY A 183 10.41 7.32 8.78
C GLY A 183 11.84 7.44 9.26
N HIS A 184 12.32 6.45 10.02
CA HIS A 184 13.74 6.37 10.44
C HIS A 184 14.69 6.25 9.23
N GLN A 185 14.39 5.37 8.28
CA GLN A 185 15.21 5.17 7.07
C GLN A 185 15.32 6.43 6.20
N MET A 186 14.27 7.26 6.16
CA MET A 186 14.23 8.51 5.41
C MET A 186 14.96 9.67 6.11
N THR A 187 14.90 9.73 7.44
CA THR A 187 15.31 10.92 8.21
C THR A 187 16.50 10.68 9.14
N GLY A 188 16.74 9.44 9.55
CA GLY A 188 17.66 9.08 10.63
C GLY A 188 17.09 9.28 12.04
N GLU A 189 15.90 9.88 12.16
CA GLU A 189 15.23 10.14 13.43
C GLU A 189 14.38 8.93 13.87
N THR A 190 14.17 8.78 15.19
CA THR A 190 13.37 7.67 15.75
C THR A 190 12.08 8.15 16.42
N ALA A 191 12.09 9.39 16.98
CA ALA A 191 10.90 9.94 17.60
C ALA A 191 9.92 10.45 16.54
N PRO A 192 8.61 10.15 16.63
CA PRO A 192 7.62 10.57 15.65
C PRO A 192 7.64 12.06 15.32
N ASP A 193 7.72 12.93 16.33
CA ASP A 193 7.77 14.38 16.13
C ASP A 193 9.07 14.83 15.45
N ALA A 194 10.19 14.15 15.69
CA ALA A 194 11.46 14.44 15.03
C ALA A 194 11.43 14.01 13.56
N ILE A 195 10.86 12.83 13.25
CA ILE A 195 10.63 12.36 11.87
C ILE A 195 9.79 13.38 11.09
N LEU A 196 8.65 13.79 11.64
CA LEU A 196 7.76 14.76 11.00
C LEU A 196 8.42 16.12 10.81
N SER A 197 9.17 16.59 11.81
CA SER A 197 9.90 17.86 11.77
C SER A 197 11.00 17.85 10.69
N ALA A 198 11.76 16.75 10.58
CA ALA A 198 12.81 16.59 9.59
C ALA A 198 12.23 16.56 8.16
N LEU A 199 11.14 15.81 7.94
CA LEU A 199 10.46 15.75 6.65
C LEU A 199 9.87 17.11 6.26
N ARG A 200 9.22 17.80 7.19
CA ARG A 200 8.63 19.12 6.97
C ARG A 200 9.68 20.19 6.66
N ALA A 201 10.84 20.14 7.34
CA ALA A 201 11.95 21.06 7.08
C ALA A 201 12.52 20.88 5.67
N LYS A 202 12.59 19.63 5.19
CA LYS A 202 13.15 19.29 3.88
C LYS A 202 12.15 19.42 2.73
N TYR A 203 10.86 19.10 2.98
CA TYR A 203 9.79 19.06 1.99
C TYR A 203 8.53 19.77 2.52
N PRO A 204 8.49 21.12 2.53
CA PRO A 204 7.43 21.88 3.21
C PRO A 204 6.01 21.65 2.68
N ALA A 205 5.87 21.26 1.41
CA ALA A 205 4.55 21.02 0.79
C ALA A 205 4.06 19.55 0.91
N LEU A 206 4.93 18.65 1.40
CA LEU A 206 4.62 17.23 1.55
C LEU A 206 3.64 17.00 2.71
N CYS A 207 2.55 16.30 2.44
CA CYS A 207 1.65 15.80 3.47
C CYS A 207 2.12 14.40 3.90
N VAL A 208 2.33 14.22 5.20
CA VAL A 208 2.87 12.98 5.76
C VAL A 208 1.81 12.30 6.63
N VAL A 209 1.56 11.03 6.37
CA VAL A 209 0.80 10.15 7.27
C VAL A 209 1.78 9.14 7.87
N LEU A 210 2.03 9.27 9.16
CA LEU A 210 2.93 8.41 9.94
C LEU A 210 2.12 7.46 10.81
N THR A 211 2.21 6.16 10.54
CA THR A 211 1.58 5.11 11.35
C THR A 211 2.55 4.63 12.43
N LEU A 212 2.04 4.43 13.66
CA LEU A 212 2.78 4.16 14.88
C LEU A 212 2.35 2.82 15.52
N GLY A 213 1.85 1.89 14.72
CA GLY A 213 1.35 0.62 15.19
C GLY A 213 0.31 0.79 16.31
N SER A 214 0.57 0.26 17.51
CA SER A 214 -0.34 0.36 18.66
C SER A 214 -0.44 1.75 19.28
N ALA A 215 0.40 2.70 18.89
CA ALA A 215 0.34 4.08 19.36
C ALA A 215 -0.57 4.98 18.49
N GLY A 216 -1.11 4.44 17.40
CA GLY A 216 -2.02 5.18 16.53
C GLY A 216 -1.35 5.72 15.27
N SER A 217 -1.71 6.93 14.85
CA SER A 217 -1.16 7.55 13.64
C SER A 217 -1.23 9.07 13.70
N ILE A 218 -0.36 9.73 12.94
CA ILE A 218 -0.29 11.19 12.84
C ILE A 218 -0.35 11.56 11.35
N CYS A 219 -1.24 12.49 11.03
CA CYS A 219 -1.28 13.16 9.73
C CYS A 219 -0.77 14.58 9.87
N CYS A 220 0.33 14.93 9.21
CA CYS A 220 0.94 16.25 9.21
C CYS A 220 0.84 16.84 7.80
N THR A 221 0.11 17.95 7.66
CA THR A 221 0.03 18.76 6.44
C THR A 221 0.71 20.13 6.66
N PRO A 222 0.94 20.93 5.62
CA PRO A 222 1.43 22.29 5.80
C PRO A 222 0.56 23.15 6.76
N GLU A 223 -0.75 22.88 6.79
CA GLU A 223 -1.73 23.71 7.52
C GLU A 223 -1.98 23.19 8.94
N LYS A 224 -1.97 21.88 9.15
CA LYS A 224 -2.33 21.28 10.45
C LYS A 224 -1.75 19.90 10.69
N THR A 225 -1.73 19.51 11.96
CA THR A 225 -1.43 18.14 12.39
C THR A 225 -2.65 17.51 13.06
N VAL A 226 -2.96 16.28 12.71
CA VAL A 226 -4.07 15.49 13.25
C VAL A 226 -3.52 14.20 13.85
N HIS A 227 -3.84 13.93 15.11
CA HIS A 227 -3.50 12.70 15.80
C HIS A 227 -4.72 11.80 15.87
N GLN A 228 -4.56 10.54 15.49
CA GLN A 228 -5.60 9.54 15.53
C GLN A 228 -5.17 8.38 16.44
N PRO A 229 -5.85 8.17 17.57
CA PRO A 229 -5.63 6.98 18.40
C PRO A 229 -6.14 5.72 17.70
N ILE A 230 -5.68 4.55 18.17
CA ILE A 230 -6.15 3.27 17.66
C ILE A 230 -7.59 2.97 18.11
N PHE A 231 -8.31 2.18 17.32
CA PHE A 231 -9.44 1.40 17.80
C PHE A 231 -8.90 0.11 18.42
N ARG A 232 -9.15 -0.08 19.71
CA ARG A 232 -8.61 -1.27 20.43
C ARG A 232 -9.34 -2.53 20.00
N VAL A 233 -8.59 -3.48 19.45
CA VAL A 233 -9.06 -4.79 18.99
C VAL A 233 -8.05 -5.86 19.37
N GLN A 234 -8.47 -7.12 19.33
CA GLN A 234 -7.53 -8.25 19.43
C GLN A 234 -6.96 -8.53 18.04
N ALA A 235 -5.69 -8.23 17.83
CA ALA A 235 -5.01 -8.51 16.58
C ALA A 235 -4.77 -10.01 16.38
N VAL A 236 -5.00 -10.48 15.17
CA VAL A 236 -4.77 -11.86 14.70
C VAL A 236 -3.64 -11.87 13.68
N ASP A 237 -3.70 -10.93 12.70
CA ASP A 237 -2.73 -10.79 11.62
C ASP A 237 -2.63 -9.32 11.21
N THR A 238 -1.42 -8.77 11.13
CA THR A 238 -1.20 -7.36 10.78
C THR A 238 -0.91 -7.15 9.28
N THR A 239 -0.96 -8.21 8.49
CA THR A 239 -0.74 -8.15 7.03
C THR A 239 -1.76 -7.20 6.38
N ALA A 240 -1.28 -6.35 5.47
CA ALA A 240 -2.07 -5.35 4.76
C ALA A 240 -2.78 -4.27 5.63
N ALA A 241 -2.46 -4.16 6.94
CA ALA A 241 -3.02 -3.11 7.79
C ALA A 241 -2.70 -1.70 7.28
N GLY A 242 -1.44 -1.47 6.86
CA GLY A 242 -0.99 -0.21 6.26
C GLY A 242 -1.63 0.06 4.90
N ASP A 243 -1.77 -0.97 4.04
CA ASP A 243 -2.44 -0.85 2.74
C ASP A 243 -3.91 -0.50 2.92
N THR A 244 -4.59 -1.15 3.88
CA THR A 244 -5.98 -0.88 4.26
C THR A 244 -6.12 0.56 4.76
N PHE A 245 -5.22 1.00 5.65
CA PHE A 245 -5.21 2.37 6.14
C PHE A 245 -5.08 3.38 4.99
N THR A 246 -4.09 3.19 4.10
CA THR A 246 -3.84 4.04 2.95
C THR A 246 -5.06 4.13 2.03
N GLY A 247 -5.67 3.00 1.69
CA GLY A 247 -6.83 2.96 0.81
C GLY A 247 -8.04 3.69 1.40
N TYR A 248 -8.38 3.44 2.66
CA TYR A 248 -9.52 4.09 3.32
C TYR A 248 -9.30 5.59 3.57
N PHE A 249 -8.06 5.99 3.88
CA PHE A 249 -7.71 7.41 4.01
C PHE A 249 -7.92 8.14 2.68
N LEU A 250 -7.34 7.63 1.60
CA LEU A 250 -7.41 8.25 0.27
C LEU A 250 -8.83 8.26 -0.30
N ALA A 251 -9.60 7.20 -0.11
CA ALA A 251 -11.00 7.17 -0.52
C ALA A 251 -11.82 8.26 0.18
N ALA A 252 -11.63 8.44 1.49
CA ALA A 252 -12.28 9.51 2.25
C ALA A 252 -11.81 10.91 1.80
N LEU A 253 -10.51 11.06 1.54
CA LEU A 253 -9.92 12.31 1.07
C LEU A 253 -10.47 12.74 -0.30
N THR A 254 -10.63 11.80 -1.24
CA THR A 254 -11.21 12.07 -2.58
C THR A 254 -12.68 12.42 -2.55
N GLN A 255 -13.39 12.05 -1.48
CA GLN A 255 -14.77 12.46 -1.19
C GLN A 255 -14.85 13.86 -0.55
N GLY A 256 -13.71 14.51 -0.29
CA GLY A 256 -13.65 15.84 0.32
C GLY A 256 -13.94 15.86 1.82
N LEU A 257 -13.81 14.72 2.51
CA LEU A 257 -14.04 14.64 3.95
C LEU A 257 -12.92 15.33 4.74
N PRO A 258 -13.21 15.87 5.94
CA PRO A 258 -12.18 16.44 6.82
C PRO A 258 -11.08 15.43 7.16
N LEU A 259 -9.85 15.90 7.37
CA LEU A 259 -8.70 15.04 7.66
C LEU A 259 -8.92 14.16 8.90
N GLU A 260 -9.59 14.67 9.92
CA GLU A 260 -9.96 13.92 11.12
C GLU A 260 -10.85 12.71 10.76
N THR A 261 -11.80 12.92 9.86
CA THR A 261 -12.67 11.83 9.36
C THR A 261 -11.89 10.85 8.49
N CYS A 262 -10.98 11.33 7.63
CA CYS A 262 -10.11 10.46 6.83
C CYS A 262 -9.27 9.56 7.74
N MET A 263 -8.64 10.13 8.76
CA MET A 263 -7.83 9.41 9.74
C MET A 263 -8.64 8.41 10.56
N ALA A 264 -9.83 8.79 11.03
CA ALA A 264 -10.71 7.91 11.80
C ALA A 264 -11.18 6.70 10.95
N ARG A 265 -11.59 6.93 9.68
CA ARG A 265 -12.01 5.85 8.76
C ARG A 265 -10.85 4.90 8.46
N ALA A 266 -9.66 5.43 8.20
CA ALA A 266 -8.45 4.65 7.95
C ALA A 266 -8.06 3.79 9.16
N ALA A 267 -8.06 4.37 10.36
CA ALA A 267 -7.76 3.67 11.61
C ALA A 267 -8.80 2.57 11.92
N ALA A 268 -10.09 2.85 11.73
CA ALA A 268 -11.15 1.86 11.93
C ALA A 268 -11.04 0.69 10.94
N ALA A 269 -10.77 0.98 9.66
CA ALA A 269 -10.57 -0.04 8.64
C ALA A 269 -9.36 -0.93 8.95
N SER A 270 -8.22 -0.32 9.29
CA SER A 270 -7.02 -1.03 9.72
C SER A 270 -7.26 -1.87 10.98
N ALA A 271 -8.00 -1.35 11.96
CA ALA A 271 -8.37 -2.10 13.16
C ALA A 271 -9.23 -3.33 12.84
N ILE A 272 -10.17 -3.23 11.90
CA ILE A 272 -10.96 -4.39 11.46
C ILE A 272 -10.05 -5.40 10.73
N SER A 273 -9.18 -4.94 9.82
CA SER A 273 -8.32 -5.84 9.05
C SER A 273 -7.42 -6.69 9.94
N VAL A 274 -6.81 -6.11 10.96
CA VAL A 274 -5.91 -6.87 11.85
C VAL A 274 -6.61 -7.93 12.71
N THR A 275 -7.94 -7.96 12.77
CA THR A 275 -8.69 -9.04 13.45
C THR A 275 -8.91 -10.29 12.59
N ARG A 276 -8.42 -10.29 11.33
CA ARG A 276 -8.65 -11.33 10.33
C ARG A 276 -7.34 -11.81 9.76
N GLN A 277 -7.29 -13.07 9.32
CA GLN A 277 -6.11 -13.63 8.65
C GLN A 277 -6.03 -13.19 7.19
N GLY A 278 -4.79 -13.05 6.70
CA GLY A 278 -4.42 -12.77 5.32
C GLY A 278 -4.53 -11.29 4.94
N ALA A 279 -4.01 -10.96 3.77
CA ALA A 279 -4.00 -9.59 3.23
C ALA A 279 -5.36 -9.20 2.64
N ALA A 280 -5.60 -9.54 1.38
CA ALA A 280 -6.80 -9.15 0.64
C ALA A 280 -8.13 -9.59 1.31
N PRO A 281 -8.25 -10.81 1.92
CA PRO A 281 -9.47 -11.20 2.61
C PRO A 281 -9.77 -10.38 3.87
N SER A 282 -8.75 -9.85 4.54
CA SER A 282 -8.92 -9.11 5.80
C SER A 282 -9.49 -7.70 5.61
N ILE A 283 -9.29 -7.11 4.45
CA ILE A 283 -9.71 -5.74 4.13
C ILE A 283 -11.24 -5.62 4.27
N PRO A 284 -11.77 -4.75 5.16
CA PRO A 284 -13.21 -4.62 5.37
C PRO A 284 -13.93 -3.96 4.18
N ARG A 285 -15.25 -3.98 4.20
CA ARG A 285 -16.11 -3.14 3.35
C ARG A 285 -16.53 -1.87 4.09
N ALA A 286 -16.97 -0.85 3.35
CA ALA A 286 -17.32 0.46 3.90
C ALA A 286 -18.36 0.38 5.04
N GLU A 287 -19.37 -0.49 4.90
CA GLU A 287 -20.43 -0.66 5.88
C GLU A 287 -19.93 -1.16 7.25
N GLU A 288 -18.88 -2.00 7.24
CA GLU A 288 -18.25 -2.52 8.46
C GLU A 288 -17.50 -1.40 9.19
N VAL A 289 -16.79 -0.55 8.43
CA VAL A 289 -16.07 0.63 8.96
C VAL A 289 -17.07 1.63 9.53
N ASP A 290 -18.17 1.92 8.81
CA ASP A 290 -19.23 2.80 9.29
C ASP A 290 -19.90 2.26 10.56
N ALA A 291 -20.08 0.94 10.65
CA ALA A 291 -20.64 0.31 11.85
C ALA A 291 -19.68 0.43 13.05
N MET A 292 -18.38 0.30 12.85
CA MET A 292 -17.37 0.49 13.89
C MET A 292 -17.34 1.93 14.39
N LEU A 293 -17.33 2.91 13.47
CA LEU A 293 -17.31 4.33 13.80
C LEU A 293 -18.55 4.82 14.56
N ARG A 294 -19.72 4.20 14.32
CA ARG A 294 -20.94 4.52 15.08
C ARG A 294 -20.94 3.99 16.51
N ARG A 295 -20.06 3.05 16.85
CA ARG A 295 -19.96 2.45 18.20
C ARG A 295 -18.86 3.07 19.06
N ALA A 296 -17.97 3.83 18.44
CA ALA A 296 -16.82 4.48 19.08
C ALA A 296 -17.17 5.91 19.56
#